data_95f9419b516cb4d8c9ac33252acd4044
#
_entry.id   95f9419b516cb4d8c9ac33252acd4044
#
_cell.length_a   1.000
_cell.length_b   1.000
_cell.length_c   1.000
_cell.angle_alpha   90.00
_cell.angle_beta   90.00
_cell.angle_gamma   90.00
#
_symmetry.space_group_name_H-M   'P 1'
#
loop_
_entity.id
_entity.type
_entity.pdbx_description
1 polymer ?
#
loop_
_entity_poly.entity_id
_entity_poly.type
_entity_poly.pdbx_seq_one_letter_code
_entity_poly.pdbx_strand_id
1 'polypeptide(L)'
;MTLNVARPRELVELAVLGLLCEQSRHPYDMQRQLKLRGNTAFVRGLPRSLYHAVDRLVTAGFVQAAETEREGTRPERTVYSVTDEGRAELAFRLQQLLAQPSDAATFHAALSLIGDLPAEVALWSLRNRAAAVDGEIARSAAVLAGALQQLPRLWLIEVEYLQGQLAAEATWLRKLIAEIESGELR
;
A
#
# COMPACT_ATOMS: atom_id res chain seq x y z
N MET A 1 0.00 19.35 7.63
CA MET A 1 -0.28 17.90 7.87
C MET A 1 0.87 17.10 7.29
N THR A 2 1.52 16.26 8.08
CA THR A 2 2.62 15.43 7.58
C THR A 2 2.00 14.23 6.87
N LEU A 3 2.20 14.13 5.54
CA LEU A 3 1.77 12.96 4.79
C LEU A 3 2.51 11.72 5.31
N ASN A 4 1.79 10.63 5.51
CA ASN A 4 2.40 9.34 5.83
C ASN A 4 3.05 8.77 4.57
N VAL A 5 4.34 8.98 4.43
CA VAL A 5 5.12 8.52 3.27
C VAL A 5 5.91 7.29 3.68
N ALA A 6 5.48 6.12 3.21
CA ALA A 6 6.23 4.89 3.43
C ALA A 6 7.56 4.96 2.67
N ARG A 7 8.63 4.56 3.33
CA ARG A 7 9.95 4.50 2.67
C ARG A 7 9.94 3.40 1.60
N PRO A 8 10.65 3.57 0.48
CA PRO A 8 10.67 2.55 -0.58
C PRO A 8 11.00 1.13 -0.09
N ARG A 9 11.88 1.01 0.93
CA ARG A 9 12.21 -0.28 1.56
C ARG A 9 11.02 -0.92 2.27
N GLU A 10 10.15 -0.13 2.89
CA GLU A 10 8.96 -0.59 3.62
C GLU A 10 7.90 -1.11 2.65
N LEU A 11 7.77 -0.50 1.48
CA LEU A 11 6.89 -0.97 0.42
C LEU A 11 7.33 -2.33 -0.14
N VAL A 12 8.65 -2.58 -0.23
CA VAL A 12 9.19 -3.90 -0.62
C VAL A 12 8.88 -4.94 0.44
N GLU A 13 9.04 -4.61 1.73
CA GLU A 13 8.70 -5.52 2.84
C GLU A 13 7.22 -5.89 2.84
N LEU A 14 6.33 -4.91 2.66
CA LEU A 14 4.88 -5.16 2.54
C LEU A 14 4.56 -6.10 1.37
N ALA A 15 5.17 -5.84 0.20
CA ALA A 15 4.96 -6.67 -0.97
C ALA A 15 5.45 -8.12 -0.76
N VAL A 16 6.57 -8.31 -0.05
CA VAL A 16 7.07 -9.65 0.33
C VAL A 16 6.10 -10.34 1.29
N LEU A 17 5.65 -9.66 2.33
CA LEU A 17 4.69 -10.21 3.29
C LEU A 17 3.38 -10.61 2.60
N GLY A 18 2.81 -9.76 1.74
CA GLY A 18 1.59 -10.08 1.00
C GLY A 18 1.75 -11.33 0.13
N LEU A 19 2.85 -11.45 -0.63
CA LEU A 19 3.12 -12.64 -1.44
C LEU A 19 3.28 -13.92 -0.60
N LEU A 20 3.85 -13.81 0.61
CA LEU A 20 4.04 -14.95 1.52
C LEU A 20 2.76 -15.30 2.28
N CYS A 21 1.82 -14.36 2.46
CA CYS A 21 0.49 -14.64 2.99
C CYS A 21 -0.32 -15.57 2.08
N GLU A 22 -0.10 -15.48 0.76
CA GLU A 22 -0.77 -16.37 -0.21
C GLU A 22 -0.20 -17.79 -0.17
N GLN A 23 1.13 -17.91 -0.21
CA GLN A 23 1.86 -19.18 -0.13
C GLN A 23 3.36 -18.97 0.12
N SER A 24 4.03 -20.00 0.63
CA SER A 24 5.49 -20.01 0.76
C SER A 24 6.16 -19.91 -0.61
N ARG A 25 7.24 -19.12 -0.71
CA ARG A 25 7.92 -18.81 -1.98
C ARG A 25 9.42 -18.66 -1.83
N HIS A 26 10.14 -19.01 -2.90
CA HIS A 26 11.52 -18.59 -3.07
C HIS A 26 11.61 -17.12 -3.52
N PRO A 27 12.65 -16.34 -3.14
CA PRO A 27 12.78 -14.92 -3.54
C PRO A 27 12.71 -14.68 -5.07
N TYR A 28 13.21 -15.59 -5.87
CA TYR A 28 13.10 -15.50 -7.33
C TYR A 28 11.64 -15.51 -7.80
N ASP A 29 10.80 -16.40 -7.21
CA ASP A 29 9.38 -16.47 -7.55
C ASP A 29 8.62 -15.24 -7.06
N MET A 30 8.98 -14.70 -5.90
CA MET A 30 8.44 -13.42 -5.43
C MET A 30 8.74 -12.29 -6.44
N GLN A 31 9.99 -12.20 -6.94
CA GLN A 31 10.36 -11.22 -7.96
C GLN A 31 9.52 -11.37 -9.24
N ARG A 32 9.30 -12.61 -9.69
CA ARG A 32 8.48 -12.90 -10.86
C ARG A 32 7.04 -12.44 -10.65
N GLN A 33 6.45 -12.72 -9.49
CA GLN A 33 5.07 -12.30 -9.16
C GLN A 33 4.94 -10.78 -9.11
N LEU A 34 5.88 -10.07 -8.47
CA LEU A 34 5.87 -8.60 -8.42
C LEU A 34 5.91 -7.97 -9.82
N LYS A 35 6.67 -8.56 -10.74
CA LYS A 35 6.70 -8.11 -12.14
C LYS A 35 5.37 -8.37 -12.86
N LEU A 36 4.81 -9.58 -12.70
CA LEU A 36 3.54 -9.96 -13.32
C LEU A 36 2.37 -9.09 -12.87
N ARG A 37 2.35 -8.70 -11.59
CA ARG A 37 1.29 -7.87 -11.00
C ARG A 37 1.46 -6.37 -11.24
N GLY A 38 2.53 -5.94 -11.91
CA GLY A 38 2.82 -4.54 -12.12
C GLY A 38 3.28 -3.78 -10.86
N ASN A 39 3.59 -4.48 -9.77
CA ASN A 39 3.99 -3.89 -8.49
C ASN A 39 5.36 -3.18 -8.56
N THR A 40 6.06 -3.28 -9.69
CA THR A 40 7.30 -2.55 -9.97
C THR A 40 7.12 -1.03 -9.99
N ALA A 41 5.90 -0.54 -10.07
CA ALA A 41 5.58 0.89 -9.98
C ALA A 41 6.01 1.49 -8.61
N PHE A 42 5.91 0.72 -7.52
CA PHE A 42 6.31 1.14 -6.17
C PHE A 42 7.45 0.31 -5.58
N VAL A 43 7.70 -0.91 -6.07
CA VAL A 43 8.83 -1.77 -5.65
C VAL A 43 10.03 -1.51 -6.55
N ARG A 44 11.00 -0.71 -6.07
CA ARG A 44 12.19 -0.34 -6.83
C ARG A 44 13.43 -1.14 -6.41
N GLY A 45 14.41 -1.22 -7.30
CA GLY A 45 15.73 -1.81 -7.00
C GLY A 45 15.76 -3.34 -6.95
N LEU A 46 14.81 -4.02 -7.62
CA LEU A 46 14.82 -5.48 -7.76
C LEU A 46 16.03 -5.94 -8.60
N PRO A 47 16.64 -7.12 -8.29
CA PRO A 47 16.25 -8.08 -7.24
C PRO A 47 16.84 -7.77 -5.85
N ARG A 48 17.89 -6.93 -5.77
CA ARG A 48 18.67 -6.71 -4.53
C ARG A 48 17.79 -6.24 -3.35
N SER A 49 16.88 -5.31 -3.59
CA SER A 49 15.98 -4.79 -2.54
C SER A 49 15.10 -5.88 -1.93
N LEU A 50 14.69 -6.86 -2.73
CA LEU A 50 13.86 -7.99 -2.31
C LEU A 50 14.61 -8.92 -1.35
N TYR A 51 15.85 -9.33 -1.68
CA TYR A 51 16.66 -10.16 -0.79
C TYR A 51 16.91 -9.47 0.55
N HIS A 52 17.26 -8.18 0.53
CA HIS A 52 17.40 -7.40 1.76
C HIS A 52 16.10 -7.26 2.56
N ALA A 53 14.94 -7.21 1.91
CA ALA A 53 13.66 -7.20 2.60
C ALA A 53 13.39 -8.53 3.29
N VAL A 54 13.63 -9.67 2.60
CA VAL A 54 13.51 -11.00 3.19
C VAL A 54 14.42 -11.13 4.41
N ASP A 55 15.71 -10.76 4.30
CA ASP A 55 16.67 -10.85 5.42
C ASP A 55 16.19 -10.03 6.65
N ARG A 56 15.68 -8.82 6.43
CA ARG A 56 15.14 -7.99 7.53
C ARG A 56 13.89 -8.59 8.15
N LEU A 57 12.98 -9.13 7.34
CA LEU A 57 11.76 -9.77 7.82
C LEU A 57 12.06 -11.05 8.61
N VAL A 58 13.07 -11.82 8.19
CA VAL A 58 13.56 -12.98 8.95
C VAL A 58 14.16 -12.53 10.29
N THR A 59 15.01 -11.50 10.27
CA THR A 59 15.60 -10.94 11.50
C THR A 59 14.55 -10.42 12.47
N ALA A 60 13.45 -9.85 11.94
CA ALA A 60 12.32 -9.36 12.73
C ALA A 60 11.36 -10.48 13.20
N GLY A 61 11.54 -11.72 12.76
CA GLY A 61 10.66 -12.84 13.10
C GLY A 61 9.34 -12.89 12.33
N PHE A 62 9.14 -12.04 11.33
CA PHE A 62 7.93 -11.99 10.51
C PHE A 62 7.91 -13.01 9.37
N VAL A 63 9.09 -13.52 9.02
CA VAL A 63 9.30 -14.53 7.97
C VAL A 63 10.29 -15.56 8.50
N GLN A 64 10.09 -16.82 8.11
CA GLN A 64 11.00 -17.92 8.45
C GLN A 64 11.33 -18.75 7.22
N ALA A 65 12.48 -19.43 7.23
CA ALA A 65 12.78 -20.48 6.24
C ALA A 65 11.84 -21.66 6.48
N ALA A 66 11.04 -22.02 5.47
CA ALA A 66 10.08 -23.13 5.57
C ALA A 66 10.75 -24.47 5.25
N GLU A 67 11.42 -24.55 4.11
CA GLU A 67 12.11 -25.74 3.63
C GLU A 67 13.28 -25.32 2.73
N THR A 68 14.27 -26.22 2.63
CA THR A 68 15.31 -26.13 1.63
C THR A 68 15.01 -27.20 0.59
N GLU A 69 14.43 -26.81 -0.55
CA GLU A 69 14.14 -27.76 -1.63
C GLU A 69 15.42 -28.09 -2.40
N ARG A 70 15.70 -29.38 -2.51
CA ARG A 70 16.69 -29.94 -3.44
C ARG A 70 15.97 -30.57 -4.63
N GLU A 71 15.95 -29.87 -5.74
CA GLU A 71 15.45 -30.42 -6.99
C GLU A 71 16.61 -30.97 -7.85
N GLY A 72 16.98 -32.22 -7.62
CA GLY A 72 18.03 -32.89 -8.37
C GLY A 72 19.43 -32.30 -8.17
N THR A 73 20.11 -31.92 -9.27
CA THR A 73 21.47 -31.33 -9.29
C THR A 73 21.49 -29.81 -9.16
N ARG A 74 20.32 -29.17 -8.96
CA ARG A 74 20.23 -27.70 -8.80
C ARG A 74 20.69 -27.28 -7.40
N PRO A 75 21.25 -26.04 -7.26
CA PRO A 75 21.61 -25.50 -5.96
C PRO A 75 20.41 -25.49 -5.01
N GLU A 76 20.65 -25.73 -3.72
CA GLU A 76 19.65 -25.61 -2.66
C GLU A 76 18.96 -24.25 -2.72
N ARG A 77 17.61 -24.27 -2.71
CA ARG A 77 16.79 -23.07 -2.74
C ARG A 77 16.00 -22.96 -1.45
N THR A 78 16.24 -21.91 -0.69
CA THR A 78 15.49 -21.65 0.52
C THR A 78 14.13 -21.04 0.17
N VAL A 79 13.07 -21.75 0.54
CA VAL A 79 11.68 -21.28 0.47
C VAL A 79 11.33 -20.63 1.81
N TYR A 80 10.66 -19.50 1.77
CA TYR A 80 10.27 -18.73 2.94
C TYR A 80 8.76 -18.77 3.14
N SER A 81 8.32 -18.74 4.40
CA SER A 81 6.94 -18.62 4.81
C SER A 81 6.76 -17.45 5.76
N VAL A 82 5.56 -16.86 5.77
CA VAL A 82 5.18 -15.83 6.74
C VAL A 82 4.82 -16.50 8.07
N THR A 83 5.19 -15.86 9.19
CA THR A 83 4.77 -16.25 10.54
C THR A 83 3.42 -15.62 10.89
N ASP A 84 2.80 -16.03 12.01
CA ASP A 84 1.57 -15.40 12.50
C ASP A 84 1.81 -13.93 12.88
N GLU A 85 2.97 -13.62 13.46
CA GLU A 85 3.42 -12.26 13.72
C GLU A 85 3.60 -11.46 12.43
N GLY A 86 4.11 -12.08 11.37
CA GLY A 86 4.25 -11.45 10.06
C GLY A 86 2.91 -11.12 9.41
N ARG A 87 1.90 -11.98 9.57
CA ARG A 87 0.52 -11.70 9.12
C ARG A 87 -0.11 -10.55 9.88
N ALA A 88 0.05 -10.53 11.20
CA ALA A 88 -0.44 -9.46 12.05
C ALA A 88 0.23 -8.12 11.71
N GLU A 89 1.54 -8.11 11.47
CA GLU A 89 2.29 -6.93 11.07
C GLU A 89 1.85 -6.39 9.71
N LEU A 90 1.64 -7.27 8.71
CA LEU A 90 1.09 -6.87 7.42
C LEU A 90 -0.27 -6.19 7.58
N ALA A 91 -1.20 -6.83 8.29
CA ALA A 91 -2.53 -6.29 8.52
C ALA A 91 -2.49 -4.92 9.22
N PHE A 92 -1.66 -4.79 10.26
CA PHE A 92 -1.48 -3.53 10.99
C PHE A 92 -0.95 -2.41 10.07
N ARG A 93 0.12 -2.67 9.31
CA ARG A 93 0.68 -1.67 8.39
C ARG A 93 -0.30 -1.28 7.29
N LEU A 94 -0.98 -2.25 6.67
CA LEU A 94 -1.97 -1.98 5.63
C LEU A 94 -3.12 -1.11 6.14
N GLN A 95 -3.63 -1.42 7.34
CA GLN A 95 -4.68 -0.62 7.98
C GLN A 95 -4.24 0.84 8.13
N GLN A 96 -3.01 1.10 8.59
CA GLN A 96 -2.48 2.45 8.75
C GLN A 96 -2.33 3.18 7.41
N LEU A 97 -1.78 2.50 6.40
CA LEU A 97 -1.52 3.09 5.08
C LEU A 97 -2.81 3.36 4.28
N LEU A 98 -3.82 2.52 4.45
CA LEU A 98 -5.14 2.71 3.81
C LEU A 98 -5.95 3.80 4.50
N ALA A 99 -5.86 3.93 5.84
CA ALA A 99 -6.68 4.86 6.62
C ALA A 99 -6.18 6.32 6.54
N GLN A 100 -4.89 6.53 6.35
CA GLN A 100 -4.29 7.87 6.41
C GLN A 100 -3.97 8.41 5.02
N PRO A 101 -4.15 9.73 4.78
CA PRO A 101 -3.65 10.37 3.58
C PRO A 101 -2.14 10.18 3.43
N SER A 102 -1.73 9.74 2.25
CA SER A 102 -0.35 9.39 1.92
C SER A 102 -0.04 9.80 0.48
N ASP A 103 1.23 9.73 0.09
CA ASP A 103 1.58 9.90 -1.33
C ASP A 103 0.99 8.76 -2.19
N ALA A 104 0.88 9.02 -3.51
CA ALA A 104 0.26 8.09 -4.44
C ALA A 104 0.94 6.71 -4.45
N ALA A 105 2.27 6.64 -4.33
CA ALA A 105 2.99 5.36 -4.37
C ALA A 105 2.68 4.51 -3.14
N THR A 106 2.63 5.13 -1.97
CA THR A 106 2.26 4.49 -0.69
C THR A 106 0.83 3.96 -0.74
N PHE A 107 -0.13 4.77 -1.24
CA PHE A 107 -1.52 4.35 -1.33
C PHE A 107 -1.73 3.26 -2.38
N HIS A 108 -1.10 3.35 -3.55
CA HIS A 108 -1.13 2.29 -4.56
C HIS A 108 -0.60 0.96 -4.02
N ALA A 109 0.50 1.00 -3.25
CA ALA A 109 1.05 -0.20 -2.61
C ALA A 109 0.05 -0.82 -1.62
N ALA A 110 -0.59 -0.01 -0.77
CA ALA A 110 -1.60 -0.48 0.17
C ALA A 110 -2.83 -1.06 -0.54
N LEU A 111 -3.31 -0.40 -1.60
CA LEU A 111 -4.43 -0.91 -2.41
C LEU A 111 -4.13 -2.23 -3.10
N SER A 112 -2.90 -2.44 -3.58
CA SER A 112 -2.51 -3.70 -4.24
C SER A 112 -2.52 -4.90 -3.30
N LEU A 113 -2.56 -4.67 -2.00
CA LEU A 113 -2.56 -5.68 -0.93
C LEU A 113 -3.86 -5.65 -0.11
N ILE A 114 -4.87 -4.88 -0.53
CA ILE A 114 -6.12 -4.73 0.24
C ILE A 114 -6.84 -6.06 0.46
N GLY A 115 -6.69 -7.02 -0.46
CA GLY A 115 -7.24 -8.37 -0.36
C GLY A 115 -6.63 -9.22 0.76
N ASP A 116 -5.48 -8.82 1.33
CA ASP A 116 -4.87 -9.47 2.50
C ASP A 116 -5.52 -9.05 3.83
N LEU A 117 -6.46 -8.09 3.79
CA LEU A 117 -7.21 -7.65 4.96
C LEU A 117 -8.62 -8.26 5.01
N PRO A 118 -9.14 -8.53 6.21
CA PRO A 118 -10.57 -8.77 6.38
C PRO A 118 -11.39 -7.59 5.82
N ALA A 119 -12.50 -7.88 5.13
CA ALA A 119 -13.31 -6.84 4.45
C ALA A 119 -13.73 -5.71 5.41
N GLU A 120 -14.08 -6.04 6.65
CA GLU A 120 -14.46 -5.06 7.68
C GLU A 120 -13.32 -4.09 8.02
N VAL A 121 -12.08 -4.59 8.10
CA VAL A 121 -10.88 -3.78 8.37
C VAL A 121 -10.56 -2.88 7.18
N ALA A 122 -10.66 -3.42 5.96
CA ALA A 122 -10.49 -2.65 4.74
C ALA A 122 -11.54 -1.52 4.64
N LEU A 123 -12.81 -1.82 4.86
CA LEU A 123 -13.90 -0.83 4.88
C LEU A 123 -13.69 0.25 5.91
N TRP A 124 -13.33 -0.13 7.15
CA TRP A 124 -13.04 0.83 8.20
C TRP A 124 -11.90 1.79 7.78
N SER A 125 -10.82 1.24 7.22
CA SER A 125 -9.66 2.01 6.77
C SER A 125 -10.02 2.98 5.64
N LEU A 126 -10.75 2.51 4.62
CA LEU A 126 -11.19 3.33 3.49
C LEU A 126 -12.16 4.43 3.91
N ARG A 127 -13.08 4.17 4.85
CA ARG A 127 -13.98 5.18 5.40
C ARG A 127 -13.22 6.28 6.16
N ASN A 128 -12.23 5.91 6.97
CA ASN A 128 -11.38 6.89 7.65
C ASN A 128 -10.61 7.76 6.66
N ARG A 129 -10.06 7.15 5.59
CA ARG A 129 -9.41 7.90 4.53
C ARG A 129 -10.37 8.85 3.82
N ALA A 130 -11.57 8.39 3.48
CA ALA A 130 -12.58 9.22 2.84
C ALA A 130 -12.93 10.45 3.70
N ALA A 131 -13.14 10.25 5.01
CA ALA A 131 -13.38 11.35 5.95
C ALA A 131 -12.19 12.33 6.04
N ALA A 132 -10.96 11.83 6.00
CA ALA A 132 -9.76 12.66 6.00
C ALA A 132 -9.62 13.48 4.70
N VAL A 133 -9.91 12.88 3.55
CA VAL A 133 -9.92 13.55 2.24
C VAL A 133 -11.02 14.62 2.18
N ASP A 134 -12.23 14.32 2.64
CA ASP A 134 -13.32 15.31 2.72
C ASP A 134 -12.94 16.50 3.62
N GLY A 135 -12.28 16.25 4.74
CA GLY A 135 -11.73 17.30 5.61
C GLY A 135 -10.67 18.15 4.91
N GLU A 136 -9.81 17.55 4.06
CA GLU A 136 -8.81 18.29 3.30
C GLU A 136 -9.43 19.14 2.19
N ILE A 137 -10.47 18.62 1.50
CA ILE A 137 -11.27 19.37 0.53
C ILE A 137 -11.86 20.62 1.19
N ALA A 138 -12.50 20.48 2.35
CA ALA A 138 -13.08 21.59 3.06
C ALA A 138 -12.04 22.65 3.47
N ARG A 139 -10.87 22.22 3.99
CA ARG A 139 -9.78 23.14 4.36
C ARG A 139 -9.22 23.87 3.15
N SER A 140 -8.92 23.18 2.07
CA SER A 140 -8.37 23.78 0.86
C SER A 140 -9.37 24.74 0.20
N ALA A 141 -10.67 24.44 0.24
CA ALA A 141 -11.72 25.33 -0.26
C ALA A 141 -11.79 26.62 0.55
N ALA A 142 -11.69 26.56 1.88
CA ALA A 142 -11.67 27.74 2.72
C ALA A 142 -10.43 28.62 2.47
N VAL A 143 -9.26 28.00 2.31
CA VAL A 143 -8.02 28.71 1.96
C VAL A 143 -8.15 29.39 0.60
N LEU A 144 -8.63 28.69 -0.42
CA LEU A 144 -8.81 29.21 -1.76
C LEU A 144 -9.79 30.40 -1.78
N ALA A 145 -10.93 30.27 -1.10
CA ALA A 145 -11.93 31.34 -1.02
C ALA A 145 -11.37 32.61 -0.36
N GLY A 146 -10.57 32.48 0.70
CA GLY A 146 -9.90 33.60 1.34
C GLY A 146 -8.82 34.24 0.48
N ALA A 147 -8.01 33.41 -0.19
CA ALA A 147 -6.91 33.88 -1.04
C ALA A 147 -7.39 34.57 -2.31
N LEU A 148 -8.48 34.13 -2.93
CA LEU A 148 -9.09 34.76 -4.11
C LEU A 148 -9.56 36.17 -3.88
N GLN A 149 -9.79 36.57 -2.62
CA GLN A 149 -10.15 37.97 -2.27
C GLN A 149 -8.94 38.93 -2.36
N GLN A 150 -7.73 38.39 -2.35
CA GLN A 150 -6.50 39.18 -2.23
C GLN A 150 -5.51 38.93 -3.39
N LEU A 151 -5.61 37.78 -4.05
CA LEU A 151 -4.66 37.36 -5.06
C LEU A 151 -5.34 37.01 -6.38
N PRO A 152 -4.69 37.31 -7.52
CA PRO A 152 -5.15 36.84 -8.82
C PRO A 152 -5.20 35.29 -8.88
N ARG A 153 -6.22 34.74 -9.56
CA ARG A 153 -6.43 33.29 -9.72
C ARG A 153 -5.19 32.53 -10.21
N LEU A 154 -4.39 33.18 -11.08
CA LEU A 154 -3.17 32.56 -11.62
C LEU A 154 -2.19 32.08 -10.53
N TRP A 155 -2.18 32.73 -9.37
CA TRP A 155 -1.32 32.37 -8.24
C TRP A 155 -1.89 31.27 -7.36
N LEU A 156 -3.09 30.75 -7.70
CA LEU A 156 -3.84 29.79 -6.90
C LEU A 156 -4.18 28.50 -7.69
N ILE A 157 -3.67 28.38 -8.92
CA ILE A 157 -3.96 27.23 -9.80
C ILE A 157 -3.46 25.90 -9.23
N GLU A 158 -2.37 25.92 -8.43
CA GLU A 158 -1.89 24.72 -7.75
C GLU A 158 -2.87 24.24 -6.67
N VAL A 159 -3.56 25.17 -5.99
CA VAL A 159 -4.59 24.83 -5.00
C VAL A 159 -5.83 24.27 -5.70
N GLU A 160 -6.25 24.87 -6.82
CA GLU A 160 -7.35 24.35 -7.65
C GLU A 160 -7.04 22.94 -8.18
N TYR A 161 -5.79 22.72 -8.62
CA TYR A 161 -5.34 21.40 -9.08
C TYR A 161 -5.41 20.37 -7.96
N LEU A 162 -4.90 20.70 -6.77
CA LEU A 162 -4.97 19.84 -5.59
C LEU A 162 -6.43 19.50 -5.24
N GLN A 163 -7.33 20.48 -5.28
CA GLN A 163 -8.77 20.24 -5.03
C GLN A 163 -9.37 19.26 -6.05
N GLY A 164 -8.98 19.40 -7.32
CA GLY A 164 -9.42 18.47 -8.36
C GLY A 164 -8.98 17.03 -8.09
N GLN A 165 -7.73 16.84 -7.65
CA GLN A 165 -7.22 15.51 -7.27
C GLN A 165 -7.96 14.93 -6.06
N LEU A 166 -8.15 15.72 -5.00
CA LEU A 166 -8.86 15.29 -3.80
C LEU A 166 -10.34 14.94 -4.10
N ALA A 167 -11.01 15.71 -4.93
CA ALA A 167 -12.39 15.44 -5.34
C ALA A 167 -12.50 14.12 -6.16
N ALA A 168 -11.54 13.87 -7.05
CA ALA A 168 -11.48 12.62 -7.79
C ALA A 168 -11.23 11.43 -6.85
N GLU A 169 -10.29 11.55 -5.91
CA GLU A 169 -10.01 10.52 -4.90
C GLU A 169 -11.24 10.24 -4.03
N ALA A 170 -11.91 11.28 -3.52
CA ALA A 170 -13.12 11.13 -2.70
C ALA A 170 -14.25 10.40 -3.45
N THR A 171 -14.44 10.73 -4.73
CA THR A 171 -15.44 10.08 -5.57
C THR A 171 -15.13 8.59 -5.77
N TRP A 172 -13.87 8.29 -6.07
CA TRP A 172 -13.39 6.92 -6.25
C TRP A 172 -13.50 6.09 -4.96
N LEU A 173 -13.12 6.66 -3.80
CA LEU A 173 -13.23 5.99 -2.51
C LEU A 173 -14.67 5.62 -2.17
N ARG A 174 -15.63 6.54 -2.39
CA ARG A 174 -17.05 6.25 -2.13
C ARG A 174 -17.57 5.12 -3.01
N LYS A 175 -17.15 5.08 -4.29
CA LYS A 175 -17.49 3.99 -5.21
C LYS A 175 -16.91 2.67 -4.72
N LEU A 176 -15.61 2.62 -4.41
CA LEU A 176 -14.95 1.41 -3.92
C LEU A 176 -15.59 0.89 -2.63
N ILE A 177 -15.88 1.77 -1.68
CA ILE A 177 -16.56 1.40 -0.43
C ILE A 177 -17.91 0.74 -0.73
N ALA A 178 -18.72 1.34 -1.60
CA ALA A 178 -20.02 0.80 -1.97
C ALA A 178 -19.93 -0.58 -2.65
N GLU A 179 -18.95 -0.78 -3.53
CA GLU A 179 -18.70 -2.07 -4.21
C GLU A 179 -18.26 -3.18 -3.22
N ILE A 180 -17.46 -2.84 -2.21
CA ILE A 180 -17.10 -3.79 -1.15
C ILE A 180 -18.32 -4.10 -0.25
N GLU A 181 -19.11 -3.08 0.13
CA GLU A 181 -20.30 -3.23 0.97
C GLU A 181 -21.38 -4.08 0.29
N SER A 182 -21.56 -3.92 -1.02
CA SER A 182 -22.52 -4.73 -1.81
C SER A 182 -22.03 -6.16 -2.08
N GLY A 183 -20.75 -6.46 -1.82
CA GLY A 183 -20.12 -7.75 -2.14
C GLY A 183 -19.86 -7.93 -3.64
N GLU A 184 -19.92 -6.86 -4.43
CA GLU A 184 -19.59 -6.88 -5.86
C GLU A 184 -18.09 -7.11 -6.09
N LEU A 185 -17.26 -6.58 -5.22
CA LEU A 185 -15.83 -6.87 -5.12
C LEU A 185 -15.59 -8.02 -4.11
N ARG A 186 -15.20 -9.20 -4.62
CA ARG A 186 -14.83 -10.39 -3.84
C ARG A 186 -13.39 -10.79 -4.10
#